data_444274ca8817134296153129fe7e551f
#
_entry.id   444274ca8817134296153129fe7e551f
#
_cell.length_a   1.000
_cell.length_b   1.000
_cell.length_c   1.000
_cell.angle_alpha   90.00
_cell.angle_beta   90.00
_cell.angle_gamma   90.00
#
_symmetry.space_group_name_H-M   'P 1'
#
loop_
_entity.id
_entity.type
_entity.pdbx_description
1 polymer ?
#
loop_
_entity_poly.entity_id
_entity_poly.type
_entity_poly.pdbx_seq_one_letter_code
_entity_poly.pdbx_strand_id
1 'polypeptide(L)'
;MEKHYFVDLFAGCGGLSLGLENAGFVPAYVNEIDPDAMESYLKNRDKNFPLLRKKYSSYDIQENLSVKKNALDNLVSDFEEDYGIKRGDLGLVVGGPPCQGYSAIGIRRTFTVDR
;
A
#
# COMPACT_ATOMS: atom_id res chain seq x y z
N MET A 1 15.82 -17.54 -4.23
CA MET A 1 15.85 -16.12 -4.55
C MET A 1 15.09 -15.34 -3.50
N GLU A 2 15.69 -14.32 -2.98
CA GLU A 2 15.09 -13.50 -1.94
C GLU A 2 13.94 -12.67 -2.49
N LYS A 3 12.81 -12.65 -1.79
CA LYS A 3 11.66 -11.85 -2.19
C LYS A 3 11.74 -10.45 -1.59
N HIS A 4 11.40 -9.46 -2.39
CA HIS A 4 11.33 -8.08 -1.94
C HIS A 4 9.87 -7.66 -1.85
N TYR A 5 9.46 -7.30 -0.64
CA TYR A 5 8.07 -6.94 -0.36
C TYR A 5 7.88 -5.44 -0.37
N PHE A 6 6.69 -5.00 -0.76
CA PHE A 6 6.35 -3.57 -0.72
C PHE A 6 4.95 -3.37 -0.15
N VAL A 7 4.71 -2.15 0.31
CA VAL A 7 3.41 -1.69 0.80
C VAL A 7 2.95 -0.57 -0.13
N ASP A 8 1.71 -0.64 -0.60
CA ASP A 8 1.12 0.38 -1.47
C ASP A 8 0.04 1.14 -0.71
N LEU A 9 0.26 2.42 -0.45
CA LEU A 9 -0.61 3.23 0.39
C LEU A 9 -1.72 3.96 -0.36
N PHE A 10 -1.59 4.13 -1.67
CA PHE A 10 -2.59 4.79 -2.50
C PHE A 10 -2.74 3.99 -3.78
N ALA A 11 -3.28 2.79 -3.65
CA ALA A 11 -3.16 1.80 -4.70
C ALA A 11 -3.92 2.12 -5.98
N GLY A 12 -5.07 2.78 -5.88
CA GLY A 12 -5.92 2.95 -7.03
C GLY A 12 -6.29 1.59 -7.60
N CYS A 13 -6.31 1.48 -8.92
CA CYS A 13 -6.54 0.19 -9.60
C CYS A 13 -5.27 -0.66 -9.68
N GLY A 14 -4.13 -0.16 -9.23
CA GLY A 14 -2.93 -0.94 -9.10
C GLY A 14 -1.88 -0.78 -10.19
N GLY A 15 -1.89 0.34 -10.90
CA GLY A 15 -0.90 0.56 -11.96
C GLY A 15 0.53 0.57 -11.48
N LEU A 16 0.81 1.33 -10.42
CA LEU A 16 2.15 1.38 -9.83
C LEU A 16 2.55 0.03 -9.25
N SER A 17 1.63 -0.58 -8.51
CA SER A 17 1.85 -1.90 -7.94
C SER A 17 2.17 -2.94 -9.00
N LEU A 18 1.42 -2.91 -10.12
CA LEU A 18 1.65 -3.84 -11.22
C LEU A 18 3.06 -3.70 -11.79
N GLY A 19 3.53 -2.47 -11.94
CA GLY A 19 4.91 -2.24 -12.40
C GLY A 19 5.94 -2.85 -11.46
N LEU A 20 5.73 -2.71 -10.15
CA LEU A 20 6.61 -3.30 -9.17
C LEU A 20 6.54 -4.82 -9.18
N GLU A 21 5.33 -5.37 -9.29
CA GLU A 21 5.15 -6.83 -9.39
C GLU A 21 5.86 -7.40 -10.61
N ASN A 22 5.79 -6.69 -11.73
CA ASN A 22 6.50 -7.11 -12.95
C ASN A 22 8.01 -7.05 -12.78
N ALA A 23 8.50 -6.21 -11.88
CA ALA A 23 9.92 -6.13 -11.55
C ALA A 23 10.35 -7.16 -10.49
N GLY A 24 9.42 -7.99 -10.02
CA GLY A 24 9.74 -9.04 -9.06
C GLY A 24 9.41 -8.72 -7.61
N PHE A 25 8.81 -7.57 -7.34
CA PHE A 25 8.38 -7.23 -5.98
C PHE A 25 7.06 -7.93 -5.65
N VAL A 26 6.83 -8.16 -4.36
CA VAL A 26 5.63 -8.83 -3.87
C VAL A 26 4.83 -7.86 -3.01
N PRO A 27 3.54 -7.63 -3.32
CA PRO A 27 2.72 -6.74 -2.50
C PRO A 27 2.38 -7.41 -1.18
N ALA A 28 2.75 -6.76 -0.07
CA ALA A 28 2.49 -7.27 1.26
C ALA A 28 1.27 -6.64 1.90
N TYR A 29 0.96 -5.41 1.55
CA TYR A 29 -0.16 -4.67 2.12
C TYR A 29 -0.62 -3.60 1.13
N VAL A 30 -1.92 -3.38 1.05
CA VAL A 30 -2.50 -2.38 0.15
C VAL A 30 -3.52 -1.52 0.90
N ASN A 31 -3.47 -0.23 0.65
CA ASN A 31 -4.48 0.70 1.15
C ASN A 31 -5.06 1.51 0.01
N GLU A 32 -6.37 1.58 -0.08
CA GLU A 32 -7.08 2.39 -1.07
C GLU A 32 -8.45 2.76 -0.53
N ILE A 33 -8.75 4.06 -0.49
CA ILE A 33 -9.98 4.56 0.10
C ILE A 33 -11.20 4.32 -0.79
N ASP A 34 -11.02 4.26 -2.10
CA ASP A 34 -12.12 4.03 -3.04
C ASP A 34 -12.43 2.53 -3.10
N PRO A 35 -13.64 2.10 -2.67
CA PRO A 35 -13.96 0.68 -2.65
C PRO A 35 -13.98 0.03 -4.04
N ASP A 36 -14.35 0.76 -5.08
CA ASP A 36 -14.35 0.22 -6.43
C ASP A 36 -12.92 -0.02 -6.93
N ALA A 37 -12.03 0.93 -6.67
CA ALA A 37 -10.62 0.78 -7.03
C ALA A 37 -9.98 -0.36 -6.25
N MET A 38 -10.29 -0.48 -4.96
CA MET A 38 -9.78 -1.57 -4.14
C MET A 38 -10.23 -2.93 -4.67
N GLU A 39 -11.52 -3.04 -5.05
CA GLU A 39 -12.03 -4.30 -5.58
C GLU A 39 -11.32 -4.68 -6.88
N SER A 40 -11.09 -3.73 -7.76
CA SER A 40 -10.34 -3.97 -8.99
C SER A 40 -8.91 -4.42 -8.70
N TYR A 41 -8.27 -3.77 -7.74
CA TYR A 41 -6.91 -4.12 -7.31
C TYR A 41 -6.85 -5.56 -6.82
N LEU A 42 -7.73 -5.90 -5.89
CA LEU A 42 -7.75 -7.22 -5.25
C LEU A 42 -8.13 -8.32 -6.22
N LYS A 43 -9.12 -8.07 -7.07
CA LYS A 43 -9.59 -9.05 -8.03
C LYS A 43 -8.48 -9.52 -8.96
N ASN A 44 -7.63 -8.60 -9.36
CA ASN A 44 -6.50 -8.92 -10.23
C ASN A 44 -5.39 -9.67 -9.49
N ARG A 45 -5.45 -9.74 -8.17
CA ARG A 45 -4.39 -10.32 -7.34
C ARG A 45 -4.84 -11.50 -6.48
N ASP A 46 -6.12 -11.84 -6.51
CA ASP A 46 -6.65 -12.91 -5.66
C ASP A 46 -5.98 -14.25 -5.92
N LYS A 47 -5.59 -14.51 -7.16
CA LYS A 47 -4.97 -15.78 -7.52
C LYS A 47 -3.54 -15.88 -6.99
N ASN A 48 -2.75 -14.84 -7.18
CA ASN A 48 -1.32 -14.87 -6.85
C ASN A 48 -1.01 -14.35 -5.45
N PHE A 49 -1.85 -13.45 -4.93
CA PHE A 49 -1.62 -12.79 -3.64
C PHE A 49 -2.91 -12.78 -2.81
N PRO A 50 -3.43 -13.96 -2.45
CA PRO A 50 -4.73 -14.04 -1.77
C PRO A 50 -4.76 -13.41 -0.36
N LEU A 51 -3.61 -13.28 0.28
CA LEU A 51 -3.54 -12.68 1.61
C LEU A 51 -3.89 -11.20 1.61
N LEU A 52 -3.76 -10.51 0.48
CA LEU A 52 -4.13 -9.10 0.41
C LEU A 52 -5.61 -8.91 0.75
N ARG A 53 -6.49 -9.61 0.08
CA ARG A 53 -7.93 -9.52 0.37
C ARG A 53 -8.25 -10.04 1.76
N LYS A 54 -7.65 -11.13 2.11
CA LYS A 54 -7.98 -11.85 3.33
C LYS A 54 -7.55 -11.10 4.59
N LYS A 55 -6.40 -10.42 4.54
CA LYS A 55 -5.77 -9.93 5.76
C LYS A 55 -5.07 -8.58 5.63
N TYR A 56 -4.56 -8.25 4.45
CA TYR A 56 -3.63 -7.12 4.28
C TYR A 56 -4.12 -6.05 3.33
N SER A 57 -5.40 -5.70 3.44
CA SER A 57 -5.96 -4.58 2.70
C SER A 57 -6.80 -3.70 3.63
N SER A 58 -6.81 -2.40 3.36
CA SER A 58 -7.61 -1.47 4.14
C SER A 58 -8.06 -0.29 3.30
N TYR A 59 -9.21 0.28 3.69
CA TYR A 59 -9.75 1.47 3.04
C TYR A 59 -9.33 2.74 3.73
N ASP A 60 -9.07 2.68 5.02
CA ASP A 60 -8.67 3.86 5.80
C ASP A 60 -7.33 3.59 6.48
N ILE A 61 -6.31 4.27 6.00
CA ILE A 61 -4.97 4.12 6.54
C ILE A 61 -4.91 4.49 8.03
N GLN A 62 -5.76 5.43 8.46
CA GLN A 62 -5.76 5.86 9.85
C GLN A 62 -6.26 4.78 10.81
N GLU A 63 -7.14 3.92 10.34
CA GLU A 63 -7.63 2.83 11.17
C GLU A 63 -6.60 1.71 11.34
N ASN A 64 -5.89 1.40 10.27
CA ASN A 64 -5.06 0.21 10.23
C ASN A 64 -3.58 0.47 10.34
N LEU A 65 -3.12 1.61 9.87
CA LEU A 65 -1.71 2.00 9.97
C LEU A 65 -1.56 3.25 10.81
N SER A 66 -2.51 3.49 11.69
CA SER A 66 -2.51 4.69 12.50
C SER A 66 -1.38 4.65 13.51
N VAL A 67 -1.15 5.81 14.08
CA VAL A 67 -0.21 6.07 15.15
C VAL A 67 -0.42 5.23 16.42
N LYS A 68 -1.41 4.37 16.45
CA LYS A 68 -1.56 3.47 17.58
C LYS A 68 -0.47 2.41 17.52
N LYS A 69 0.41 2.48 18.45
CA LYS A 69 1.57 1.58 18.53
C LYS A 69 1.19 0.12 18.40
N ASN A 70 0.08 -0.27 19.04
CA ASN A 70 -0.35 -1.66 19.02
C ASN A 70 -0.72 -2.15 17.63
N ALA A 71 -1.34 -1.30 16.81
CA ALA A 71 -1.72 -1.68 15.45
C ALA A 71 -0.49 -1.96 14.58
N LEU A 72 0.52 -1.11 14.69
CA LEU A 72 1.76 -1.30 13.95
C LEU A 72 2.54 -2.53 14.42
N ASP A 73 2.60 -2.72 15.74
CA ASP A 73 3.29 -3.88 16.31
C ASP A 73 2.62 -5.18 15.87
N ASN A 74 1.29 -5.21 15.83
CA ASN A 74 0.54 -6.36 15.37
C ASN A 74 0.79 -6.62 13.89
N LEU A 75 0.84 -5.57 13.08
CA LEU A 75 1.11 -5.71 11.65
C LEU A 75 2.51 -6.27 11.42
N VAL A 76 3.50 -5.77 12.14
CA VAL A 76 4.88 -6.27 12.03
C VAL A 76 4.94 -7.74 12.40
N SER A 77 4.26 -8.13 13.48
CA SER A 77 4.19 -9.53 13.92
C SER A 77 3.54 -10.41 12.86
N ASP A 78 2.43 -9.94 12.28
CA ASP A 78 1.71 -10.67 11.23
C ASP A 78 2.57 -10.83 9.98
N PHE A 79 3.29 -9.79 9.59
CA PHE A 79 4.20 -9.85 8.44
C PHE A 79 5.29 -10.87 8.65
N GLU A 80 5.84 -10.94 9.86
CA GLU A 80 6.86 -11.93 10.15
C GLU A 80 6.28 -13.35 10.02
N GLU A 81 5.09 -13.57 10.56
CA GLU A 81 4.43 -14.87 10.50
C GLU A 81 4.06 -15.28 9.08
N ASP A 82 3.44 -14.38 8.32
CA ASP A 82 2.89 -14.73 7.01
C ASP A 82 3.89 -14.59 5.87
N TYR A 83 4.83 -13.65 5.95
CA TYR A 83 5.77 -13.36 4.86
C TYR A 83 7.22 -13.65 5.24
N GLY A 84 7.50 -13.84 6.52
CA GLY A 84 8.88 -14.01 6.96
C GLY A 84 9.70 -12.74 6.95
N ILE A 85 9.06 -11.58 6.88
CA ILE A 85 9.76 -10.29 6.91
C ILE A 85 9.74 -9.72 8.31
N LYS A 86 10.92 -9.29 8.75
CA LYS A 86 11.11 -8.73 10.08
C LYS A 86 11.17 -7.20 10.00
N ARG A 87 11.10 -6.56 11.17
CA ARG A 87 11.25 -5.11 11.24
C ARG A 87 12.56 -4.70 10.56
N GLY A 88 12.46 -3.78 9.62
CA GLY A 88 13.61 -3.30 8.84
C GLY A 88 13.82 -4.02 7.51
N ASP A 89 13.11 -5.11 7.25
CA ASP A 89 13.28 -5.90 6.03
C ASP A 89 12.34 -5.52 4.90
N LEU A 90 11.36 -4.64 5.17
CA LEU A 90 10.45 -4.21 4.11
C LEU A 90 11.23 -3.43 3.05
N GLY A 91 11.13 -3.86 1.81
CA GLY A 91 11.93 -3.29 0.74
C GLY A 91 11.51 -1.90 0.32
N LEU A 92 10.19 -1.63 0.32
CA LEU A 92 9.70 -0.39 -0.27
C LEU A 92 8.30 -0.07 0.24
N VAL A 93 8.06 1.21 0.51
CA VAL A 93 6.73 1.74 0.74
C VAL A 93 6.45 2.71 -0.38
N VAL A 94 5.39 2.48 -1.13
CA VAL A 94 5.05 3.31 -2.29
C VAL A 94 3.66 3.90 -2.13
N GLY A 95 3.42 4.97 -2.86
CA GLY A 95 2.11 5.56 -2.89
C GLY A 95 2.09 6.68 -3.91
N GLY A 96 1.15 6.59 -4.87
CA GLY A 96 0.86 7.70 -5.76
C GLY A 96 -0.26 8.50 -5.13
N PRO A 97 0.03 9.55 -4.36
CA PRO A 97 -1.03 10.31 -3.69
C PRO A 97 -2.00 10.89 -4.71
N PRO A 98 -3.24 11.18 -4.30
CA PRO A 98 -4.25 11.68 -5.24
C PRO A 98 -3.77 12.89 -6.01
N CYS A 99 -3.94 12.86 -7.32
CA CYS A 99 -3.49 13.94 -8.20
C CYS A 99 -4.11 15.29 -7.86
N GLN A 100 -5.27 15.28 -7.26
CA GLN A 100 -5.99 16.50 -6.91
C GLN A 100 -5.16 17.44 -6.04
N GLY A 101 -4.41 16.90 -5.09
CA GLY A 101 -3.59 17.70 -4.20
C GLY A 101 -2.30 18.22 -4.85
N TYR A 102 -1.98 17.71 -6.02
CA TYR A 102 -0.73 18.02 -6.70
C TYR A 102 -0.94 18.57 -8.10
N SER A 103 -2.17 18.90 -8.44
CA SER A 103 -2.50 19.45 -9.75
C SER A 103 -1.82 20.78 -9.99
N ALA A 104 -1.33 20.98 -11.21
CA ALA A 104 -0.70 22.22 -11.60
C ALA A 104 -1.66 23.40 -11.62
N ILE A 105 -2.96 23.15 -11.78
CA ILE A 105 -3.93 24.21 -12.05
C ILE A 105 -4.41 24.90 -10.79
N GLY A 106 -4.88 24.19 -9.81
CA GLY A 106 -5.50 24.82 -8.65
C GLY A 106 -4.76 24.63 -7.35
N ILE A 107 -4.23 23.46 -7.15
CA ILE A 107 -3.73 23.02 -5.86
C ILE A 107 -2.25 23.31 -5.69
N ARG A 108 -1.52 23.41 -6.77
CA ARG A 108 -0.09 23.70 -6.73
C ARG A 108 0.23 24.94 -5.90
N ARG A 109 -0.65 25.94 -5.93
CA ARG A 109 -0.47 27.16 -5.16
C ARG A 109 -0.41 26.92 -3.66
N THR A 110 -1.20 25.97 -3.19
CA THR A 110 -1.22 25.60 -1.76
C THR A 110 0.14 25.07 -1.32
N PHE A 111 0.72 24.21 -2.12
CA PHE A 111 2.02 23.65 -1.80
C PHE A 111 3.13 24.70 -1.91
N THR A 112 3.00 25.63 -2.80
CA THR A 112 3.97 26.69 -2.95
C THR A 112 3.99 27.63 -1.74
N VAL A 113 2.82 27.90 -1.19
CA VAL A 113 2.66 28.79 -0.04
C VAL A 113 3.27 28.19 1.22
N ASP A 114 3.21 26.90 1.34
CA ASP A 114 3.65 26.19 2.54
C ASP A 114 5.15 26.11 2.71
N ARG A 115 5.89 26.66 1.81
CA ARG A 115 7.35 26.61 1.89
C ARG A 115 7.93 27.79 2.66
#